data_a648ac10e863064d83b01110a8857f7d
#
_entry.id   a648ac10e863064d83b01110a8857f7d
#
_cell.length_a   1.000
_cell.length_b   1.000
_cell.length_c   1.000
_cell.angle_alpha   90.00
_cell.angle_beta   90.00
_cell.angle_gamma   90.00
#
_symmetry.space_group_name_H-M   'P 1'
#
loop_
_entity.id
_entity.type
_entity.pdbx_description
1 polymer ?
#
loop_
_entity_poly.entity_id
_entity_poly.type
_entity_poly.pdbx_seq_one_letter_code
_entity_poly.pdbx_strand_id
1 'polypeptide(L)'
;DEVGNGNPHGPQDTHNFTLLLQELRSQLDAQGSADRKHYLLTADTPSGPEKVSHIEVGPVSRIVDWMNVMTFDFNGPWETTGPTESQSNLFPDPFDPAPRPTRSKPYPDNGEISVAEVVANYLAHGASPRKIAISIPF
;
A
#
# COMPACT_ATOMS: atom_id res chain seq x y z
N ASP A 1 4.30 4.19 9.45
CA ASP A 1 4.56 5.63 9.62
C ASP A 1 5.16 6.22 8.36
N GLU A 2 4.76 7.44 8.05
CA GLU A 2 5.22 8.12 6.85
C GLU A 2 6.31 9.13 7.19
N VAL A 3 7.46 8.97 6.56
CA VAL A 3 8.54 9.96 6.65
C VAL A 3 8.02 11.30 6.12
N GLY A 4 8.12 12.37 6.90
CA GLY A 4 7.69 13.70 6.50
C GLY A 4 6.44 14.24 7.20
N ASN A 5 5.62 13.38 7.83
CA ASN A 5 4.44 13.83 8.59
C ASN A 5 4.74 14.22 10.04
N GLY A 6 6.02 14.25 10.44
CA GLY A 6 6.42 14.59 11.80
C GLY A 6 6.10 13.54 12.86
N ASN A 7 5.61 12.37 12.46
CA ASN A 7 5.35 11.27 13.36
C ASN A 7 6.65 10.59 13.81
N PRO A 8 6.79 10.24 15.09
CA PRO A 8 7.89 9.39 15.53
C PRO A 8 7.87 8.07 14.74
N HIS A 9 9.01 7.67 14.22
CA HIS A 9 9.18 6.43 13.50
C HIS A 9 10.53 5.80 13.77
N GLY A 10 10.64 4.49 13.54
CA GLY A 10 11.88 3.75 13.73
C GLY A 10 11.96 2.49 12.88
N PRO A 11 13.15 1.92 12.72
CA PRO A 11 13.35 0.75 11.85
C PRO A 11 12.58 -0.49 12.29
N GLN A 12 12.15 -0.54 13.55
CA GLN A 12 11.35 -1.63 14.10
C GLN A 12 9.88 -1.58 13.69
N ASP A 13 9.37 -0.43 13.20
CA ASP A 13 7.94 -0.23 12.96
C ASP A 13 7.40 -1.16 11.88
N THR A 14 8.21 -1.45 10.86
CA THR A 14 7.89 -2.42 9.82
C THR A 14 7.53 -3.78 10.41
N HIS A 15 8.36 -4.29 11.30
CA HIS A 15 8.11 -5.58 11.96
C HIS A 15 7.02 -5.49 13.02
N ASN A 16 6.99 -4.40 13.79
CA ASN A 16 5.96 -4.17 14.81
C ASN A 16 4.55 -4.12 14.21
N PHE A 17 4.40 -3.59 13.00
CA PHE A 17 3.11 -3.62 12.30
C PHE A 17 2.65 -5.06 12.02
N THR A 18 3.55 -5.92 11.57
CA THR A 18 3.26 -7.34 11.37
C THR A 18 2.87 -8.04 12.68
N LEU A 19 3.62 -7.77 13.76
CA LEU A 19 3.32 -8.34 15.10
C LEU A 19 1.97 -7.86 15.63
N LEU A 20 1.63 -6.60 15.45
CA LEU A 20 0.31 -6.07 15.82
C LEU A 20 -0.82 -6.80 15.10
N LEU A 21 -0.69 -6.99 13.79
CA LEU A 21 -1.69 -7.71 13.01
C LEU A 21 -1.80 -9.18 13.43
N GLN A 22 -0.68 -9.83 13.75
CA GLN A 22 -0.67 -11.20 14.29
C GLN A 22 -1.42 -11.29 15.60
N GLU A 23 -1.20 -10.36 16.52
CA GLU A 23 -1.88 -10.33 17.81
C GLU A 23 -3.38 -10.11 17.62
N LEU A 24 -3.77 -9.14 16.78
CA LEU A 24 -5.17 -8.91 16.44
C LEU A 24 -5.84 -10.16 15.84
N ARG A 25 -5.16 -10.84 14.91
CA ARG A 25 -5.67 -12.08 14.32
C ARG A 25 -5.85 -13.17 15.36
N SER A 26 -4.88 -13.34 16.25
CA SER A 26 -4.93 -14.32 17.33
C SER A 26 -6.14 -14.10 18.26
N GLN A 27 -6.38 -12.86 18.66
CA GLN A 27 -7.50 -12.52 19.52
C GLN A 27 -8.84 -12.69 18.80
N LEU A 28 -8.94 -12.26 17.54
CA LEU A 28 -10.14 -12.43 16.72
C LEU A 28 -10.46 -13.91 16.48
N ASP A 29 -9.46 -14.75 16.27
CA ASP A 29 -9.64 -16.20 16.10
C ASP A 29 -10.09 -16.88 17.41
N ALA A 30 -9.53 -16.47 18.54
CA ALA A 30 -9.95 -16.96 19.84
C ALA A 30 -11.43 -16.61 20.14
N GLN A 31 -11.81 -15.36 19.90
CA GLN A 31 -13.19 -14.92 20.03
C GLN A 31 -14.11 -15.61 19.01
N GLY A 32 -13.65 -15.73 17.76
CA GLY A 32 -14.40 -16.41 16.70
C GLY A 32 -14.66 -17.88 17.00
N SER A 33 -13.71 -18.55 17.63
CA SER A 33 -13.88 -19.93 18.10
C SER A 33 -14.98 -20.05 19.14
N ALA A 34 -15.08 -19.11 20.09
CA ALA A 34 -16.14 -19.06 21.08
C ALA A 34 -17.51 -18.78 20.45
N ASP A 35 -17.56 -17.86 19.49
CA ASP A 35 -18.79 -17.40 18.85
C ASP A 35 -19.18 -18.22 17.62
N ARG A 36 -18.35 -19.16 17.19
CA ARG A 36 -18.48 -19.93 15.94
C ARG A 36 -18.60 -19.03 14.70
N LYS A 37 -17.74 -18.01 14.63
CA LYS A 37 -17.69 -17.02 13.54
C LYS A 37 -16.26 -16.77 13.13
N HIS A 38 -16.08 -16.36 11.88
CA HIS A 38 -14.84 -15.76 11.46
C HIS A 38 -14.97 -14.23 11.51
N TYR A 39 -14.11 -13.58 12.30
CA TYR A 39 -14.02 -12.12 12.35
C TYR A 39 -12.99 -11.64 11.34
N LEU A 40 -13.41 -10.75 10.47
CA LEU A 40 -12.56 -10.19 9.44
C LEU A 40 -11.50 -9.26 10.03
N LEU A 41 -10.27 -9.37 9.54
CA LEU A 41 -9.18 -8.45 9.79
C LEU A 41 -8.70 -7.92 8.45
N THR A 42 -8.85 -6.64 8.21
CA THR A 42 -8.37 -5.98 7.00
C THR A 42 -7.40 -4.87 7.36
N ALA A 43 -6.56 -4.47 6.42
CA ALA A 43 -5.63 -3.36 6.61
C ALA A 43 -5.64 -2.46 5.38
N ASP A 44 -5.72 -1.14 5.61
CA ASP A 44 -5.45 -0.17 4.56
C ASP A 44 -3.94 -0.05 4.38
N THR A 45 -3.48 -0.13 3.14
CA THR A 45 -2.06 -0.17 2.82
C THR A 45 -1.72 0.82 1.71
N PRO A 46 -0.50 1.42 1.74
CA PRO A 46 -0.11 2.46 0.81
C PRO A 46 0.17 1.92 -0.60
N SER A 47 0.14 2.80 -1.58
CA SER A 47 0.48 2.50 -2.97
C SER A 47 1.94 2.80 -3.32
N GLY A 48 2.53 3.85 -2.74
CA GLY A 48 3.90 4.26 -3.06
C GLY A 48 4.93 3.19 -2.70
N PRO A 49 5.86 2.82 -3.61
CA PRO A 49 6.81 1.74 -3.36
C PRO A 49 7.74 2.01 -2.20
N GLU A 50 8.11 3.27 -1.97
CA GLU A 50 8.87 3.66 -0.80
C GLU A 50 8.10 3.31 0.49
N LYS A 51 6.81 3.63 0.55
CA LYS A 51 5.96 3.32 1.69
C LYS A 51 5.71 1.81 1.82
N VAL A 52 5.54 1.12 0.70
CA VAL A 52 5.39 -0.35 0.67
C VAL A 52 6.65 -1.05 1.17
N SER A 53 7.84 -0.48 0.97
CA SER A 53 9.10 -1.04 1.49
C SER A 53 9.15 -1.07 3.04
N HIS A 54 8.29 -0.31 3.71
CA HIS A 54 8.13 -0.32 5.17
C HIS A 54 7.03 -1.28 5.65
N ILE A 55 6.58 -2.19 4.80
CA ILE A 55 5.58 -3.21 5.13
C ILE A 55 6.14 -4.58 4.74
N GLU A 56 6.05 -5.54 5.64
CA GLU A 56 6.32 -6.95 5.33
C GLU A 56 5.12 -7.55 4.57
N VAL A 57 4.97 -7.17 3.29
CA VAL A 57 3.77 -7.45 2.47
C VAL A 57 3.38 -8.92 2.49
N GLY A 58 4.32 -9.84 2.27
CA GLY A 58 4.06 -11.28 2.27
C GLY A 58 3.55 -11.80 3.61
N PRO A 59 4.22 -11.52 4.74
CA PRO A 59 3.72 -11.82 6.09
C PRO A 59 2.34 -11.21 6.36
N VAL A 60 2.14 -9.92 6.11
CA VAL A 60 0.85 -9.24 6.30
C VAL A 60 -0.25 -9.90 5.47
N SER A 61 0.00 -10.21 4.21
CA SER A 61 -0.95 -10.88 3.32
C SER A 61 -1.40 -12.26 3.86
N ARG A 62 -0.54 -12.95 4.62
CA ARG A 62 -0.93 -14.24 5.25
C ARG A 62 -1.83 -14.05 6.48
N ILE A 63 -1.69 -12.94 7.18
CA ILE A 63 -2.37 -12.66 8.45
C ILE A 63 -3.77 -12.09 8.21
N VAL A 64 -3.90 -11.07 7.34
CA VAL A 64 -5.18 -10.38 7.11
C VAL A 64 -6.08 -11.15 6.15
N ASP A 65 -7.36 -10.87 6.17
CA ASP A 65 -8.31 -11.40 5.18
C ASP A 65 -8.07 -10.76 3.82
N TRP A 66 -7.87 -9.44 3.78
CA TRP A 66 -7.38 -8.72 2.60
C TRP A 66 -6.77 -7.36 2.98
N MET A 67 -6.01 -6.81 2.06
CA MET A 67 -5.44 -5.46 2.11
C MET A 67 -6.24 -4.54 1.18
N ASN A 68 -6.71 -3.41 1.71
CA ASN A 68 -7.27 -2.32 0.91
C ASN A 68 -6.11 -1.43 0.46
N VAL A 69 -5.65 -1.62 -0.75
CA VAL A 69 -4.54 -0.83 -1.28
C VAL A 69 -5.06 0.52 -1.75
N MET A 70 -4.53 1.61 -1.19
CA MET A 70 -4.94 2.98 -1.49
C MET A 70 -4.41 3.43 -2.86
N THR A 71 -5.03 2.94 -3.93
CA THR A 71 -4.64 3.20 -5.33
C THR A 71 -5.22 4.51 -5.85
N PHE A 72 -4.97 5.60 -5.11
CA PHE A 72 -5.39 6.96 -5.41
C PHE A 72 -4.37 7.97 -4.84
N ASP A 73 -4.61 9.24 -5.06
CA ASP A 73 -3.70 10.33 -4.68
C ASP A 73 -2.29 10.17 -5.31
N PHE A 74 -2.25 9.65 -6.53
CA PHE A 74 -0.99 9.52 -7.27
C PHE A 74 -0.45 10.88 -7.68
N ASN A 75 -1.33 11.82 -7.99
CA ASN A 75 -1.04 13.20 -8.36
C ASN A 75 -1.96 14.13 -7.59
N GLY A 76 -1.47 15.34 -7.27
CA GLY A 76 -2.25 16.29 -6.50
C GLY A 76 -1.60 17.66 -6.36
N PRO A 77 -2.17 18.55 -5.52
CA PRO A 77 -1.70 19.94 -5.39
C PRO A 77 -0.29 20.11 -4.82
N TRP A 78 0.31 19.05 -4.33
CA TRP A 78 1.72 19.04 -3.92
C TRP A 78 2.69 19.13 -5.12
N GLU A 79 2.21 18.89 -6.34
CA GLU A 79 2.99 19.01 -7.57
C GLU A 79 2.85 20.43 -8.12
N THR A 80 3.57 21.37 -7.49
CA THR A 80 3.42 22.82 -7.75
C THR A 80 3.79 23.25 -9.14
N THR A 81 4.54 22.46 -9.89
CA THR A 81 5.00 22.76 -11.26
C THR A 81 4.23 21.98 -12.34
N GLY A 82 3.29 21.13 -11.92
CA GLY A 82 2.55 20.28 -12.86
C GLY A 82 3.45 19.22 -13.55
N PRO A 83 2.98 18.57 -14.59
CA PRO A 83 1.67 18.70 -15.23
C PRO A 83 0.50 18.22 -14.36
N THR A 84 -0.74 18.57 -14.76
CA THR A 84 -1.93 17.95 -14.15
C THR A 84 -2.13 16.57 -14.73
N GLU A 85 -2.33 15.59 -13.84
CA GLU A 85 -2.48 14.19 -14.21
C GLU A 85 -3.58 13.51 -13.43
N SER A 86 -3.89 12.27 -13.82
CA SER A 86 -4.85 11.44 -13.10
C SER A 86 -4.34 11.09 -11.72
N GLN A 87 -5.20 11.23 -10.71
CA GLN A 87 -4.88 10.82 -9.36
C GLN A 87 -4.98 9.29 -9.12
N SER A 88 -5.50 8.54 -10.10
CA SER A 88 -5.74 7.09 -9.97
C SER A 88 -5.80 6.43 -11.35
N ASN A 89 -4.77 6.63 -12.15
CA ASN A 89 -4.67 6.05 -13.49
C ASN A 89 -4.49 4.52 -13.39
N LEU A 90 -5.22 3.79 -14.24
CA LEU A 90 -5.18 2.33 -14.26
C LEU A 90 -3.85 1.80 -14.80
N PHE A 91 -3.31 2.44 -15.83
CA PHE A 91 -2.04 2.13 -16.47
C PHE A 91 -1.16 3.37 -16.55
N PRO A 92 0.16 3.22 -16.68
CA PRO A 92 1.05 4.34 -16.94
C PRO A 92 0.61 5.15 -18.16
N ASP A 93 0.73 6.47 -18.08
CA ASP A 93 0.46 7.33 -19.24
C ASP A 93 1.66 7.29 -20.19
N PRO A 94 1.51 6.79 -21.44
CA PRO A 94 2.59 6.74 -22.41
C PRO A 94 3.05 8.14 -22.87
N PHE A 95 2.31 9.19 -22.52
CA PHE A 95 2.60 10.57 -22.86
C PHE A 95 3.16 11.38 -21.69
N ASP A 96 3.38 10.76 -20.52
CA ASP A 96 4.00 11.46 -19.40
C ASP A 96 5.45 11.88 -19.78
N PRO A 97 5.73 13.19 -19.88
CA PRO A 97 6.92 13.66 -20.57
C PRO A 97 8.22 13.57 -19.77
N ALA A 98 8.24 13.15 -18.51
CA ALA A 98 9.53 13.11 -17.81
C ALA A 98 9.53 12.47 -16.42
N PRO A 99 10.71 11.95 -15.99
CA PRO A 99 10.92 11.57 -14.61
C PRO A 99 10.79 12.80 -13.69
N ARG A 100 9.88 12.75 -12.74
CA ARG A 100 9.64 13.84 -11.81
C ARG A 100 10.69 13.83 -10.70
N PRO A 101 11.42 14.95 -10.53
CA PRO A 101 12.48 15.02 -9.54
C PRO A 101 11.99 14.92 -8.09
N THR A 102 10.67 15.06 -7.86
CA THR A 102 10.06 15.03 -6.53
C THR A 102 9.58 13.64 -6.11
N ARG A 103 9.60 12.65 -6.98
CA ARG A 103 9.26 11.28 -6.64
C ARG A 103 10.52 10.49 -6.35
N SER A 104 10.58 9.93 -5.15
CA SER A 104 11.61 8.97 -4.80
C SER A 104 11.53 7.79 -5.76
N LYS A 105 12.59 7.59 -6.55
CA LYS A 105 12.65 6.41 -7.38
C LYS A 105 12.52 5.16 -6.52
N PRO A 106 11.57 4.27 -6.86
CA PRO A 106 12.02 3.05 -7.49
C PRO A 106 11.06 2.51 -8.57
N TYR A 107 10.13 3.32 -9.10
CA TYR A 107 9.46 2.88 -10.32
C TYR A 107 10.46 2.98 -11.48
N PRO A 108 10.61 1.92 -12.27
CA PRO A 108 11.49 1.96 -13.43
C PRO A 108 11.03 3.08 -14.35
N ASP A 109 11.84 3.74 -15.00
CA ASP A 109 11.74 4.55 -16.19
C ASP A 109 11.23 6.00 -16.06
N ASN A 110 10.08 6.33 -15.50
CA ASN A 110 9.57 7.70 -15.50
C ASN A 110 9.06 8.23 -14.14
N GLY A 111 9.00 7.38 -13.12
CA GLY A 111 8.50 7.76 -11.80
C GLY A 111 6.98 7.89 -11.72
N GLU A 112 6.27 7.55 -12.77
CA GLU A 112 4.83 7.46 -12.77
C GLU A 112 4.36 6.28 -11.91
N ILE A 113 3.22 6.45 -11.27
CA ILE A 113 2.57 5.41 -10.50
C ILE A 113 1.19 5.14 -11.11
N SER A 114 0.87 3.88 -11.29
CA SER A 114 -0.43 3.43 -11.74
C SER A 114 -0.96 2.28 -10.90
N VAL A 115 -2.26 2.03 -10.96
CA VAL A 115 -2.87 0.89 -10.25
C VAL A 115 -2.21 -0.43 -10.65
N ALA A 116 -1.91 -0.63 -11.93
CA ALA A 116 -1.28 -1.84 -12.43
C ALA A 116 0.12 -2.06 -11.84
N GLU A 117 0.93 -1.00 -11.73
CA GLU A 117 2.27 -1.07 -11.14
C GLU A 117 2.22 -1.30 -9.63
N VAL A 118 1.27 -0.65 -8.93
CA VAL A 118 1.04 -0.89 -7.51
C VAL A 118 0.70 -2.36 -7.25
N VAL A 119 -0.23 -2.93 -8.01
CA VAL A 119 -0.60 -4.35 -7.88
C VAL A 119 0.61 -5.25 -8.19
N ALA A 120 1.36 -4.97 -9.25
CA ALA A 120 2.56 -5.72 -9.60
C ALA A 120 3.60 -5.68 -8.47
N ASN A 121 3.78 -4.52 -7.83
CA ASN A 121 4.69 -4.35 -6.69
C ASN A 121 4.26 -5.22 -5.49
N TYR A 122 2.98 -5.22 -5.13
CA TYR A 122 2.47 -6.07 -4.06
C TYR A 122 2.66 -7.56 -4.34
N LEU A 123 2.39 -7.99 -5.56
CA LEU A 123 2.59 -9.38 -5.99
C LEU A 123 4.07 -9.77 -5.93
N ALA A 124 4.96 -8.91 -6.38
CA ALA A 124 6.41 -9.13 -6.31
C ALA A 124 6.93 -9.25 -4.87
N HIS A 125 6.28 -8.58 -3.90
CA HIS A 125 6.59 -8.68 -2.48
C HIS A 125 5.81 -9.80 -1.75
N GLY A 126 5.18 -10.70 -2.48
CA GLY A 126 4.59 -11.92 -1.95
C GLY A 126 3.15 -11.80 -1.45
N ALA A 127 2.43 -10.76 -1.86
CA ALA A 127 0.99 -10.69 -1.62
C ALA A 127 0.25 -11.76 -2.42
N SER A 128 -0.75 -12.38 -1.81
CA SER A 128 -1.70 -13.21 -2.55
C SER A 128 -2.63 -12.32 -3.39
N PRO A 129 -2.81 -12.60 -4.70
CA PRO A 129 -3.71 -11.80 -5.53
C PRO A 129 -5.17 -11.83 -5.06
N ARG A 130 -5.56 -12.87 -4.29
CA ARG A 130 -6.91 -12.98 -3.70
C ARG A 130 -7.11 -12.10 -2.47
N LYS A 131 -6.05 -11.45 -1.99
CA LYS A 131 -6.05 -10.64 -0.78
C LYS A 131 -5.69 -9.17 -1.06
N ILE A 132 -5.77 -8.77 -2.31
CA ILE A 132 -5.58 -7.39 -2.75
C ILE A 132 -6.95 -6.84 -3.18
N ALA A 133 -7.42 -5.80 -2.51
CA ALA A 133 -8.54 -4.98 -2.92
C ALA A 133 -8.00 -3.60 -3.33
N ILE A 134 -8.29 -3.15 -4.53
CA ILE A 134 -7.93 -1.81 -4.99
C ILE A 134 -8.99 -0.81 -4.54
N SER A 135 -8.56 0.34 -4.06
CA SER A 135 -9.45 1.44 -3.67
C SER A 135 -9.64 2.40 -4.83
N ILE A 136 -10.88 2.79 -5.08
CA ILE A 136 -11.26 3.69 -6.17
C ILE A 136 -11.81 4.98 -5.57
N PRO A 137 -11.25 6.16 -5.89
CA PRO A 137 -11.79 7.44 -5.43
C PRO A 137 -13.09 7.78 -6.17
N PHE A 138 -14.01 8.46 -5.48
CA PHE A 138 -15.27 8.97 -6.05
C PHE A 138 -15.27 10.50 -6.09
#